data_757cf044bc9379edd2a52e348667df35
#
_entry.id   757cf044bc9379edd2a52e348667df35
#
_cell.length_a   1.000
_cell.length_b   1.000
_cell.length_c   1.000
_cell.angle_alpha   90.00
_cell.angle_beta   90.00
_cell.angle_gamma   90.00
#
_symmetry.space_group_name_H-M   'P 1'
#
loop_
_entity.id
_entity.type
_entity.pdbx_description
1 polymer ?
#
loop_
_entity_poly.entity_id
_entity_poly.type
_entity_poly.pdbx_seq_one_letter_code
_entity_poly.pdbx_strand_id
1 'polypeptide(L)'
;MKKFHWQLMSNNILQEDKKALINFIKSTNKFTNGIKVKEFEKKWSKWLGVKYSTFVNSGSSANLISIHVLKELKKNKTEVILPAFTWNSDVVSVLNAGFKPVFVDIKLKNLALDEEQVKKKINKRTAAIFLTHAMGFPGISSNFLKFIKKRKIFLIEDVSESHGAMLNNKKLGSL
;
A
#
# COMPACT_ATOMS: atom_id res chain seq x y z
N MET A 1 -24.94 29.17 -12.42
CA MET A 1 -24.09 27.95 -12.36
C MET A 1 -23.99 27.52 -10.91
N LYS A 2 -24.40 26.27 -10.56
CA LYS A 2 -24.10 25.72 -9.22
C LYS A 2 -22.59 25.61 -9.09
N LYS A 3 -21.99 26.29 -8.10
CA LYS A 3 -20.56 26.12 -7.80
C LYS A 3 -20.33 24.66 -7.43
N PHE A 4 -19.56 23.94 -8.23
CA PHE A 4 -19.13 22.59 -7.90
C PHE A 4 -18.21 22.67 -6.68
N HIS A 5 -18.60 22.01 -5.60
CA HIS A 5 -17.79 21.96 -4.39
C HIS A 5 -17.20 20.58 -4.27
N TRP A 6 -15.88 20.48 -4.47
CA TRP A 6 -15.14 19.24 -4.30
C TRP A 6 -14.87 19.02 -2.82
N GLN A 7 -15.57 18.05 -2.24
CA GLN A 7 -15.34 17.70 -0.83
C GLN A 7 -14.09 16.83 -0.71
N LEU A 8 -13.26 17.11 0.29
CA LEU A 8 -12.09 16.27 0.61
C LEU A 8 -12.51 14.86 1.02
N MET A 9 -13.64 14.74 1.70
CA MET A 9 -14.19 13.47 2.16
C MET A 9 -15.73 13.53 2.12
N SER A 10 -16.35 12.42 1.73
CA SER A 10 -17.78 12.23 1.86
C SER A 10 -18.09 11.10 2.84
N ASN A 11 -19.19 11.21 3.57
CA ASN A 11 -19.64 10.15 4.48
C ASN A 11 -20.38 9.08 3.67
N ASN A 12 -19.77 7.91 3.55
CA ASN A 12 -20.33 6.76 2.82
C ASN A 12 -20.99 5.72 3.74
N ILE A 13 -21.15 6.03 5.04
CA ILE A 13 -21.82 5.12 5.99
C ILE A 13 -23.33 5.22 5.82
N LEU A 14 -23.95 4.14 5.35
CA LEU A 14 -25.38 4.03 5.11
C LEU A 14 -26.12 3.59 6.37
N GLN A 15 -27.47 3.68 6.34
CA GLN A 15 -28.30 3.20 7.45
C GLN A 15 -28.20 1.68 7.64
N GLU A 16 -28.00 0.94 6.55
CA GLU A 16 -27.78 -0.51 6.54
C GLU A 16 -26.50 -0.87 7.29
N ASP A 17 -25.42 -0.10 7.12
CA ASP A 17 -24.15 -0.30 7.82
C ASP A 17 -24.33 -0.11 9.33
N LYS A 18 -25.06 0.93 9.72
CA LYS A 18 -25.40 1.19 11.14
C LYS A 18 -26.22 0.06 11.74
N LYS A 19 -27.25 -0.43 11.04
CA LYS A 19 -28.07 -1.57 11.48
C LYS A 19 -27.21 -2.84 11.62
N ALA A 20 -26.33 -3.12 10.66
CA ALA A 20 -25.42 -4.26 10.70
C ALA A 20 -24.48 -4.20 11.92
N LEU A 21 -23.94 -3.02 12.22
CA LEU A 21 -23.08 -2.80 13.38
C LEU A 21 -23.86 -3.00 14.70
N ILE A 22 -25.06 -2.45 14.83
CA ILE A 22 -25.91 -2.62 16.02
C ILE A 22 -26.24 -4.11 16.24
N ASN A 23 -26.61 -4.82 15.17
CA ASN A 23 -26.90 -6.26 15.26
C ASN A 23 -25.66 -7.07 15.66
N PHE A 24 -24.50 -6.73 15.13
CA PHE A 24 -23.25 -7.36 15.52
C PHE A 24 -22.95 -7.14 17.01
N ILE A 25 -23.07 -5.90 17.51
CA ILE A 25 -22.83 -5.59 18.92
C ILE A 25 -23.75 -6.41 19.84
N LYS A 26 -25.05 -6.56 19.47
CA LYS A 26 -26.03 -7.33 20.22
C LYS A 26 -25.77 -8.85 20.20
N SER A 27 -25.12 -9.37 19.14
CA SER A 27 -24.97 -10.80 18.88
C SER A 27 -23.62 -11.38 19.29
N THR A 28 -22.67 -10.57 19.72
CA THR A 28 -21.32 -11.03 20.03
C THR A 28 -20.80 -10.51 21.36
N ASN A 29 -20.01 -11.35 22.03
CA ASN A 29 -19.20 -10.95 23.20
C ASN A 29 -17.73 -10.77 22.84
N LYS A 30 -17.34 -10.98 21.56
CA LYS A 30 -15.95 -10.88 21.10
C LYS A 30 -15.81 -9.79 20.05
N PHE A 31 -15.25 -8.64 20.46
CA PHE A 31 -15.08 -7.44 19.62
C PHE A 31 -13.71 -7.34 18.96
N THR A 32 -12.73 -8.17 19.35
CA THR A 32 -11.37 -8.11 18.82
C THR A 32 -10.99 -9.41 18.12
N ASN A 33 -10.38 -9.30 16.96
CA ASN A 33 -9.86 -10.43 16.17
C ASN A 33 -10.82 -11.64 16.07
N GLY A 34 -12.11 -11.33 15.86
CA GLY A 34 -13.19 -12.32 15.79
C GLY A 34 -13.43 -12.84 14.36
N ILE A 35 -14.58 -13.54 14.22
CA ILE A 35 -14.97 -14.13 12.94
C ILE A 35 -15.12 -13.08 11.81
N LYS A 36 -15.57 -11.86 12.12
CA LYS A 36 -15.74 -10.78 11.15
C LYS A 36 -14.42 -10.32 10.53
N VAL A 37 -13.33 -10.32 11.30
CA VAL A 37 -11.99 -10.04 10.77
C VAL A 37 -11.60 -11.12 9.74
N LYS A 38 -11.78 -12.40 10.06
CA LYS A 38 -11.46 -13.51 9.16
C LYS A 38 -12.31 -13.49 7.87
N GLU A 39 -13.61 -13.17 8.00
CA GLU A 39 -14.50 -12.98 6.85
C GLU A 39 -14.02 -11.83 5.95
N PHE A 40 -13.62 -10.71 6.56
CA PHE A 40 -13.11 -9.55 5.84
C PHE A 40 -11.81 -9.90 5.11
N GLU A 41 -10.82 -10.49 5.78
CA GLU A 41 -9.54 -10.91 5.19
C GLU A 41 -9.75 -11.82 3.97
N LYS A 42 -10.66 -12.81 4.09
CA LYS A 42 -11.01 -13.71 2.99
C LYS A 42 -11.65 -12.98 1.81
N LYS A 43 -12.63 -12.10 2.08
CA LYS A 43 -13.30 -11.31 1.04
C LYS A 43 -12.36 -10.33 0.37
N TRP A 44 -11.49 -9.68 1.16
CA TRP A 44 -10.50 -8.75 0.64
C TRP A 44 -9.48 -9.44 -0.25
N SER A 45 -8.94 -10.58 0.19
CA SER A 45 -8.02 -11.41 -0.62
C SER A 45 -8.64 -11.79 -1.97
N LYS A 46 -9.92 -12.22 -1.96
CA LYS A 46 -10.64 -12.56 -3.19
C LYS A 46 -10.84 -11.34 -4.09
N TRP A 47 -11.22 -10.20 -3.51
CA TRP A 47 -11.46 -8.98 -4.25
C TRP A 47 -10.16 -8.42 -4.85
N LEU A 48 -9.08 -8.41 -4.09
CA LEU A 48 -7.77 -7.91 -4.53
C LEU A 48 -7.08 -8.86 -5.52
N GLY A 49 -7.39 -10.15 -5.45
CA GLY A 49 -6.75 -11.19 -6.28
C GLY A 49 -5.44 -11.69 -5.69
N VAL A 50 -5.30 -11.69 -4.37
CA VAL A 50 -4.13 -12.19 -3.64
C VAL A 50 -4.48 -13.42 -2.80
N LYS A 51 -3.47 -14.18 -2.41
CA LYS A 51 -3.68 -15.43 -1.63
C LYS A 51 -4.05 -15.15 -0.18
N TYR A 52 -3.44 -14.16 0.44
CA TYR A 52 -3.60 -13.84 1.85
C TYR A 52 -3.77 -12.34 2.06
N SER A 53 -4.54 -11.99 3.07
CA SER A 53 -4.65 -10.64 3.61
C SER A 53 -4.67 -10.71 5.12
N THR A 54 -4.07 -9.74 5.77
CA THR A 54 -4.07 -9.61 7.22
C THR A 54 -4.64 -8.24 7.59
N PHE A 55 -5.69 -8.23 8.39
CA PHE A 55 -6.30 -6.99 8.87
C PHE A 55 -5.50 -6.43 10.04
N VAL A 56 -5.22 -5.13 9.97
CA VAL A 56 -4.56 -4.36 11.02
C VAL A 56 -5.34 -3.07 11.30
N ASN A 57 -5.02 -2.39 12.39
CA ASN A 57 -5.75 -1.22 12.86
C ASN A 57 -5.55 0.06 12.02
N SER A 58 -4.49 0.13 11.21
CA SER A 58 -4.20 1.29 10.37
C SER A 58 -3.24 0.96 9.23
N GLY A 59 -3.21 1.81 8.19
CA GLY A 59 -2.21 1.74 7.12
C GLY A 59 -0.77 1.89 7.65
N SER A 60 -0.56 2.77 8.64
CA SER A 60 0.76 2.93 9.28
C SER A 60 1.25 1.63 9.93
N SER A 61 0.36 0.88 10.57
CA SER A 61 0.70 -0.44 11.12
C SER A 61 0.97 -1.46 10.02
N ALA A 62 0.21 -1.43 8.92
CA ALA A 62 0.45 -2.28 7.77
C ALA A 62 1.83 -2.01 7.15
N ASN A 63 2.19 -0.74 6.96
CA ASN A 63 3.48 -0.31 6.44
C ASN A 63 4.63 -0.77 7.35
N LEU A 64 4.50 -0.54 8.66
CA LEU A 64 5.50 -0.97 9.64
C LEU A 64 5.73 -2.48 9.61
N ILE A 65 4.66 -3.27 9.66
CA ILE A 65 4.74 -4.74 9.63
C ILE A 65 5.35 -5.21 8.31
N SER A 66 4.96 -4.64 7.18
CA SER A 66 5.47 -5.02 5.86
C SER A 66 6.99 -4.79 5.75
N ILE A 67 7.48 -3.67 6.28
CA ILE A 67 8.92 -3.37 6.28
C ILE A 67 9.69 -4.27 7.26
N HIS A 68 9.13 -4.59 8.42
CA HIS A 68 9.76 -5.54 9.34
C HIS A 68 9.84 -6.95 8.74
N VAL A 69 8.78 -7.42 8.06
CA VAL A 69 8.83 -8.68 7.29
C VAL A 69 9.90 -8.61 6.20
N LEU A 70 10.00 -7.50 5.47
CA LEU A 70 11.08 -7.29 4.51
C LEU A 70 12.46 -7.43 5.17
N LYS A 71 12.64 -6.87 6.37
CA LYS A 71 13.92 -6.95 7.10
C LYS A 71 14.33 -8.38 7.39
N GLU A 72 13.38 -9.22 7.83
CA GLU A 72 13.63 -10.64 8.06
C GLU A 72 13.98 -11.39 6.76
N LEU A 73 13.30 -11.09 5.66
CA LEU A 73 13.54 -11.71 4.35
C LEU A 73 14.84 -11.24 3.69
N LYS A 74 15.34 -10.05 4.03
CA LYS A 74 16.49 -9.37 3.37
C LYS A 74 17.52 -8.88 4.38
N LYS A 75 17.94 -9.73 5.31
CA LYS A 75 18.88 -9.40 6.42
C LYS A 75 20.15 -8.70 5.98
N ASN A 76 20.68 -9.03 4.79
CA ASN A 76 21.92 -8.47 4.26
C ASN A 76 21.70 -7.20 3.41
N LYS A 77 20.48 -6.65 3.39
CA LYS A 77 20.16 -5.42 2.66
C LYS A 77 19.90 -4.28 3.63
N THR A 78 20.21 -3.06 3.18
CA THR A 78 20.18 -1.90 4.07
C THR A 78 19.43 -0.70 3.51
N GLU A 79 18.97 -0.75 2.26
CA GLU A 79 18.36 0.38 1.58
C GLU A 79 16.98 0.02 1.05
N VAL A 80 16.03 0.95 1.20
CA VAL A 80 14.69 0.92 0.56
C VAL A 80 14.54 2.19 -0.25
N ILE A 81 14.16 2.06 -1.52
CA ILE A 81 13.92 3.20 -2.40
C ILE A 81 12.47 3.63 -2.27
N LEU A 82 12.24 4.94 -2.09
CA LEU A 82 10.91 5.54 -1.99
C LEU A 82 10.80 6.78 -2.89
N PRO A 83 9.60 7.13 -3.38
CA PRO A 83 9.38 8.44 -3.96
C PRO A 83 9.48 9.55 -2.90
N ALA A 84 9.95 10.73 -3.28
CA ALA A 84 9.98 11.90 -2.39
C ALA A 84 8.57 12.38 -2.03
N PHE A 85 7.60 12.13 -2.90
CA PHE A 85 6.18 12.36 -2.67
C PHE A 85 5.54 11.05 -2.16
N THR A 86 5.47 10.90 -0.86
CA THR A 86 4.98 9.70 -0.17
C THR A 86 4.38 10.08 1.19
N TRP A 87 3.69 9.14 1.82
CA TRP A 87 3.16 9.36 3.15
C TRP A 87 4.25 9.23 4.23
N ASN A 88 4.15 10.02 5.30
CA ASN A 88 5.17 10.02 6.36
C ASN A 88 5.38 8.63 6.99
N SER A 89 4.30 7.84 7.16
CA SER A 89 4.40 6.48 7.72
C SER A 89 5.26 5.53 6.89
N ASP A 90 5.38 5.74 5.58
CA ASP A 90 6.21 4.92 4.71
C ASP A 90 7.69 5.11 5.07
N VAL A 91 8.09 6.38 5.19
CA VAL A 91 9.46 6.76 5.56
C VAL A 91 9.79 6.32 6.98
N VAL A 92 8.89 6.60 7.94
CA VAL A 92 9.07 6.24 9.35
C VAL A 92 9.18 4.72 9.53
N SER A 93 8.37 3.94 8.80
CA SER A 93 8.44 2.48 8.82
C SER A 93 9.80 1.95 8.34
N VAL A 94 10.35 2.53 7.29
CA VAL A 94 11.67 2.18 6.75
C VAL A 94 12.78 2.46 7.78
N LEU A 95 12.73 3.64 8.41
CA LEU A 95 13.70 4.03 9.45
C LEU A 95 13.61 3.14 10.69
N ASN A 96 12.39 2.86 11.17
CA ASN A 96 12.15 2.02 12.36
C ASN A 96 12.65 0.59 12.19
N ALA A 97 12.58 0.03 10.99
CA ALA A 97 13.14 -1.28 10.70
C ALA A 97 14.66 -1.27 10.47
N GLY A 98 15.33 -0.11 10.63
CA GLY A 98 16.77 0.03 10.47
C GLY A 98 17.23 -0.02 9.01
N PHE A 99 16.37 0.32 8.05
CA PHE A 99 16.76 0.57 6.68
C PHE A 99 17.07 2.06 6.47
N LYS A 100 17.92 2.33 5.49
CA LYS A 100 18.17 3.69 4.98
C LYS A 100 17.18 3.99 3.87
N PRO A 101 16.32 5.02 3.99
CA PRO A 101 15.50 5.48 2.87
C PRO A 101 16.39 6.12 1.80
N VAL A 102 16.12 5.78 0.54
CA VAL A 102 16.78 6.32 -0.64
C VAL A 102 15.71 6.98 -1.50
N PHE A 103 15.63 8.29 -1.46
CA PHE A 103 14.59 9.02 -2.17
C PHE A 103 14.89 9.17 -3.66
N VAL A 104 13.84 9.10 -4.46
CA VAL A 104 13.81 9.45 -5.88
C VAL A 104 12.67 10.43 -6.12
N ASP A 105 12.74 11.18 -7.18
CA ASP A 105 11.69 12.12 -7.56
C ASP A 105 10.49 11.42 -8.20
N ILE A 106 9.44 12.20 -8.46
CA ILE A 106 8.24 11.79 -9.17
C ILE A 106 8.15 12.51 -10.52
N LYS A 107 7.37 11.94 -11.42
CA LYS A 107 6.97 12.58 -12.68
C LYS A 107 5.74 13.43 -12.44
N LEU A 108 5.83 14.74 -12.58
CA LEU A 108 4.72 15.68 -12.34
C LEU A 108 3.46 15.37 -13.17
N LYS A 109 3.61 14.75 -14.34
CA LYS A 109 2.49 14.43 -15.23
C LYS A 109 1.47 13.47 -14.60
N ASN A 110 1.92 12.52 -13.78
CA ASN A 110 1.07 11.43 -13.26
C ASN A 110 1.44 11.02 -11.84
N LEU A 111 2.27 11.79 -11.15
CA LEU A 111 2.76 11.53 -9.78
C LEU A 111 3.46 10.16 -9.64
N ALA A 112 3.77 9.50 -10.74
CA ALA A 112 4.47 8.22 -10.74
C ALA A 112 5.93 8.41 -10.34
N LEU A 113 6.49 7.39 -9.71
CA LEU A 113 7.91 7.27 -9.40
C LEU A 113 8.78 7.55 -10.63
N ASP A 114 9.85 8.31 -10.50
CA ASP A 114 10.85 8.47 -11.57
C ASP A 114 11.69 7.20 -11.69
N GLU A 115 11.27 6.34 -12.62
CA GLU A 115 11.85 5.03 -12.86
C GLU A 115 13.32 5.09 -13.30
N GLU A 116 13.72 6.16 -13.99
CA GLU A 116 15.12 6.34 -14.42
C GLU A 116 16.03 6.66 -13.21
N GLN A 117 15.55 7.48 -12.29
CA GLN A 117 16.26 7.71 -11.04
C GLN A 117 16.36 6.42 -10.20
N VAL A 118 15.29 5.62 -10.14
CA VAL A 118 15.32 4.34 -9.44
C VAL A 118 16.37 3.42 -10.05
N LYS A 119 16.41 3.27 -11.38
CA LYS A 119 17.41 2.43 -12.06
C LYS A 119 18.84 2.84 -11.71
N LYS A 120 19.11 4.14 -11.60
CA LYS A 120 20.43 4.68 -11.22
C LYS A 120 20.78 4.42 -9.75
N LYS A 121 19.78 4.36 -8.86
CA LYS A 121 19.98 4.19 -7.40
C LYS A 121 19.94 2.73 -6.94
N ILE A 122 19.40 1.82 -7.74
CA ILE A 122 19.44 0.39 -7.44
C ILE A 122 20.88 -0.10 -7.35
N ASN A 123 21.20 -0.76 -6.24
CA ASN A 123 22.55 -1.33 -6.00
C ASN A 123 22.46 -2.61 -5.14
N LYS A 124 23.60 -3.19 -4.77
CA LYS A 124 23.67 -4.43 -3.97
C LYS A 124 23.03 -4.31 -2.59
N ARG A 125 22.85 -3.10 -2.05
CA ARG A 125 22.20 -2.85 -0.75
C ARG A 125 20.69 -2.69 -0.84
N THR A 126 20.12 -2.50 -2.03
CA THR A 126 18.68 -2.29 -2.22
C THR A 126 17.89 -3.54 -1.84
N ALA A 127 16.99 -3.43 -0.86
CA ALA A 127 16.09 -4.47 -0.41
C ALA A 127 14.79 -4.48 -1.21
N ALA A 128 14.19 -3.30 -1.36
CA ALA A 128 12.89 -3.12 -1.99
C ALA A 128 12.73 -1.71 -2.58
N ILE A 129 11.69 -1.56 -3.37
CA ILE A 129 11.06 -0.28 -3.68
C ILE A 129 9.76 -0.24 -2.88
N PHE A 130 9.55 0.83 -2.11
CA PHE A 130 8.31 1.09 -1.40
C PHE A 130 7.59 2.23 -2.13
N LEU A 131 6.48 1.91 -2.76
CA LEU A 131 5.79 2.77 -3.71
C LEU A 131 4.43 3.18 -3.18
N THR A 132 4.18 4.48 -3.12
CA THR A 132 2.85 5.04 -2.87
C THR A 132 2.17 5.31 -4.20
N HIS A 133 0.96 4.79 -4.37
CA HIS A 133 0.09 5.09 -5.51
C HIS A 133 -0.77 6.30 -5.19
N ALA A 134 -0.21 7.49 -5.41
CA ALA A 134 -0.86 8.74 -5.03
C ALA A 134 -2.07 9.07 -5.89
N MET A 135 -3.11 9.63 -5.26
CA MET A 135 -4.29 10.20 -5.92
C MET A 135 -5.05 9.24 -6.87
N GLY A 136 -4.93 7.93 -6.68
CA GLY A 136 -5.58 6.94 -7.53
C GLY A 136 -4.81 6.58 -8.80
N PHE A 137 -3.62 7.15 -9.03
CA PHE A 137 -2.81 6.85 -10.21
C PHE A 137 -1.84 5.69 -9.97
N PRO A 138 -1.62 4.81 -10.98
CA PRO A 138 -0.53 3.85 -10.93
C PRO A 138 0.81 4.56 -10.83
N GLY A 139 1.52 4.41 -9.71
CA GLY A 139 2.81 5.04 -9.47
C GLY A 139 4.00 4.37 -10.18
N ILE A 140 3.73 3.38 -11.03
CA ILE A 140 4.73 2.54 -11.72
C ILE A 140 4.24 2.14 -13.11
N SER A 141 5.15 2.01 -14.08
CA SER A 141 4.83 1.48 -15.40
C SER A 141 4.95 -0.05 -15.48
N SER A 142 4.24 -0.64 -16.43
CA SER A 142 4.32 -2.09 -16.71
C SER A 142 5.72 -2.54 -17.08
N ASN A 143 6.45 -1.72 -17.83
CA ASN A 143 7.80 -2.05 -18.24
C ASN A 143 8.77 -2.03 -17.05
N PHE A 144 8.61 -1.06 -16.16
CA PHE A 144 9.43 -0.99 -14.97
C PHE A 144 9.08 -2.11 -13.96
N LEU A 145 7.81 -2.48 -13.84
CA LEU A 145 7.41 -3.65 -13.05
C LEU A 145 8.10 -4.93 -13.53
N LYS A 146 8.17 -5.17 -14.86
CA LYS A 146 8.92 -6.29 -15.44
C LYS A 146 10.42 -6.21 -15.10
N PHE A 147 10.99 -5.00 -15.17
CA PHE A 147 12.39 -4.76 -14.86
C PHE A 147 12.75 -5.12 -13.41
N ILE A 148 11.97 -4.67 -12.43
CA ILE A 148 12.23 -4.97 -11.00
C ILE A 148 12.01 -6.46 -10.69
N LYS A 149 10.99 -7.09 -11.28
CA LYS A 149 10.75 -8.54 -11.15
C LYS A 149 11.92 -9.36 -11.68
N LYS A 150 12.47 -9.02 -12.86
CA LYS A 150 13.67 -9.69 -13.43
C LYS A 150 14.88 -9.57 -12.49
N ARG A 151 15.01 -8.48 -11.75
CA ARG A 151 16.09 -8.23 -10.77
C ARG A 151 15.81 -8.79 -9.38
N LYS A 152 14.65 -9.41 -9.16
CA LYS A 152 14.22 -9.97 -7.87
C LYS A 152 14.21 -8.91 -6.75
N ILE A 153 13.88 -7.67 -7.09
CA ILE A 153 13.68 -6.57 -6.14
C ILE A 153 12.24 -6.64 -5.65
N PHE A 154 12.03 -6.59 -4.33
CA PHE A 154 10.69 -6.55 -3.76
C PHE A 154 10.01 -5.22 -4.07
N LEU A 155 8.71 -5.28 -4.31
CA LEU A 155 7.83 -4.13 -4.40
C LEU A 155 6.88 -4.18 -3.20
N ILE A 156 6.81 -3.09 -2.44
CA ILE A 156 5.78 -2.85 -1.44
C ILE A 156 4.93 -1.71 -1.98
N GLU A 157 3.62 -1.90 -1.98
CA GLU A 157 2.66 -0.96 -2.56
C GLU A 157 1.78 -0.39 -1.44
N ASP A 158 1.88 0.93 -1.18
CA ASP A 158 0.85 1.65 -0.42
C ASP A 158 -0.25 2.11 -1.39
N VAL A 159 -1.43 1.56 -1.20
CA VAL A 159 -2.61 1.80 -2.03
C VAL A 159 -3.73 2.50 -1.26
N SER A 160 -3.41 3.16 -0.16
CA SER A 160 -4.39 3.84 0.71
C SER A 160 -5.26 4.83 -0.06
N GLU A 161 -4.74 5.47 -1.09
CA GLU A 161 -5.44 6.42 -1.96
C GLU A 161 -5.93 5.81 -3.28
N SER A 162 -5.71 4.51 -3.52
CA SER A 162 -5.82 3.92 -4.87
C SER A 162 -6.61 2.60 -4.90
N HIS A 163 -7.54 2.40 -3.95
CA HIS A 163 -8.36 1.21 -3.89
C HIS A 163 -9.17 1.02 -5.19
N GLY A 164 -8.97 -0.13 -5.85
CA GLY A 164 -9.65 -0.47 -7.11
C GLY A 164 -8.99 0.06 -8.37
N ALA A 165 -8.00 0.96 -8.27
CA ALA A 165 -7.20 1.35 -9.43
C ALA A 165 -6.41 0.15 -9.97
N MET A 166 -6.12 0.15 -11.27
CA MET A 166 -5.55 -1.00 -11.97
C MET A 166 -4.35 -0.63 -12.83
N LEU A 167 -3.44 -1.58 -12.95
CA LEU A 167 -2.38 -1.61 -13.95
C LEU A 167 -2.44 -2.95 -14.69
N ASN A 168 -2.64 -2.94 -16.03
CA ASN A 168 -2.74 -4.17 -16.86
C ASN A 168 -3.77 -5.18 -16.32
N ASN A 169 -4.98 -4.75 -16.02
CA ASN A 169 -6.07 -5.56 -15.47
C ASN A 169 -5.78 -6.21 -14.11
N LYS A 170 -4.73 -5.78 -13.41
CA LYS A 170 -4.46 -6.15 -12.02
C LYS A 170 -4.69 -4.95 -11.11
N LYS A 171 -5.36 -5.17 -10.00
CA LYS A 171 -5.53 -4.14 -8.98
C LYS A 171 -4.19 -3.76 -8.37
N LEU A 172 -3.98 -2.47 -8.13
CA LEU A 172 -2.85 -1.99 -7.36
C LEU A 172 -2.89 -2.63 -5.96
N GLY A 173 -1.72 -2.97 -5.43
CA GLY A 173 -1.57 -3.78 -4.22
C GLY A 173 -1.49 -5.30 -4.50
N SER A 174 -1.54 -5.71 -5.79
CA SER A 174 -1.38 -7.11 -6.21
C SER A 174 -0.39 -7.29 -7.36
N LEU A 175 0.45 -6.28 -7.63
CA LEU A 175 1.40 -6.26 -8.75
C LEU A 175 2.66 -7.15 -8.51
#